data_21d667caff70128332a6268bd7183578
#
_entry.id   21d667caff70128332a6268bd7183578
#
_cell.length_a   1.000
_cell.length_b   1.000
_cell.length_c   1.000
_cell.angle_alpha   90.00
_cell.angle_beta   90.00
_cell.angle_gamma   90.00
#
_symmetry.space_group_name_H-M   'P 1'
#
loop_
_entity.id
_entity.type
_entity.pdbx_description
1 polymer ?
#
loop_
_entity_poly.entity_id
_entity_poly.type
_entity_poly.pdbx_seq_one_letter_code
_entity_poly.pdbx_strand_id
1 'polypeptide(L)'
;QTGALPIFLPIAAVIILWRRNLPDENRDDGTLNLKKALLALGIGFGIGLYDGMVGPGTGTFAIIAFTSLMGFDLRTANGNAKVLNLASNYASLFTYLSSGLVVFPVGIPCAISNIVGNIIGSHFALRKGAKFIRPMMLVVLVLLLGKLITDML
;
A
#
# COMPACT_ATOMS: atom_id res chain seq x y z
N GLN A 1 10.99 -3.17 16.97
CA GLN A 1 10.47 -2.81 15.60
C GLN A 1 10.82 -1.37 15.15
N THR A 2 11.42 -0.56 16.01
CA THR A 2 11.73 0.86 15.70
C THR A 2 12.96 1.09 14.83
N GLY A 3 13.80 0.09 14.60
CA GLY A 3 15.05 0.25 13.85
C GLY A 3 14.95 0.28 12.32
N ALA A 4 13.90 -0.31 11.74
CA ALA A 4 13.77 -0.41 10.29
C ALA A 4 12.96 0.74 9.66
N LEU A 5 11.99 1.30 10.38
CA LEU A 5 11.13 2.41 9.93
C LEU A 5 11.90 3.66 9.47
N PRO A 6 12.95 4.13 10.20
CA PRO A 6 13.70 5.32 9.80
C PRO A 6 14.44 5.18 8.47
N ILE A 7 14.77 3.95 8.06
CA ILE A 7 15.52 3.69 6.82
C ILE A 7 14.58 3.53 5.63
N PHE A 8 13.44 2.86 5.80
CA PHE A 8 12.51 2.57 4.72
C PHE A 8 11.64 3.77 4.30
N LEU A 9 11.25 4.64 5.25
CA LEU A 9 10.46 5.83 4.96
C LEU A 9 11.17 6.83 4.02
N PRO A 10 12.43 7.24 4.25
CA PRO A 10 13.14 8.13 3.34
C PRO A 10 13.42 7.47 1.98
N ILE A 11 13.68 6.17 1.93
CA ILE A 11 13.86 5.44 0.66
C ILE A 11 12.56 5.45 -0.15
N ALA A 12 11.42 5.17 0.47
CA ALA A 12 10.11 5.25 -0.18
C ALA A 12 9.82 6.68 -0.66
N ALA A 13 10.14 7.71 0.16
CA ALA A 13 10.00 9.11 -0.21
C ALA A 13 10.85 9.48 -1.43
N VAL A 14 12.11 9.09 -1.44
CA VAL A 14 13.04 9.34 -2.57
C VAL A 14 12.53 8.66 -3.84
N ILE A 15 12.05 7.41 -3.75
CA ILE A 15 11.51 6.69 -4.90
C ILE A 15 10.26 7.38 -5.47
N ILE A 16 9.36 7.85 -4.59
CA ILE A 16 8.13 8.57 -4.98
C ILE A 16 8.46 9.91 -5.65
N LEU A 17 9.44 10.65 -5.09
CA LEU A 17 9.87 11.94 -5.63
C LEU A 17 10.65 11.80 -6.93
N TRP A 18 11.47 10.76 -7.05
CA TRP A 18 12.31 10.53 -8.23
C TRP A 18 11.50 10.04 -9.45
N ARG A 19 10.44 9.25 -9.20
CA ARG A 19 9.50 8.84 -10.25
C ARG A 19 8.35 9.85 -10.43
N ARG A 20 8.69 11.06 -10.80
CA ARG A 20 7.76 12.17 -11.08
C ARG A 20 6.80 11.88 -12.26
N ASN A 21 7.17 10.95 -13.15
CA ASN A 21 6.41 10.54 -14.32
C ASN A 21 5.93 9.10 -14.20
N LEU A 22 4.98 8.84 -13.31
CA LEU A 22 4.23 7.59 -13.36
C LEU A 22 3.29 7.63 -14.58
N PRO A 23 3.23 6.58 -15.39
CA PRO A 23 2.40 6.56 -16.60
C PRO A 23 0.93 6.78 -16.24
N ASP A 24 0.30 7.72 -16.95
CA ASP A 24 -1.14 7.99 -16.84
C ASP A 24 -1.95 7.05 -17.77
N GLU A 25 -1.28 6.35 -18.68
CA GLU A 25 -1.87 5.38 -19.59
C GLU A 25 -1.40 3.96 -19.29
N ASN A 26 -2.34 3.03 -19.38
CA ASN A 26 -2.07 1.62 -19.21
C ASN A 26 -1.31 1.10 -20.44
N ARG A 27 -0.07 0.66 -20.26
CA ARG A 27 0.76 0.05 -21.29
C ARG A 27 0.53 -1.45 -21.40
N ASP A 28 -0.28 -2.00 -20.51
CA ASP A 28 -0.65 -3.40 -20.54
C ASP A 28 -1.74 -3.65 -21.58
N ASP A 29 -1.53 -4.62 -22.44
CA ASP A 29 -2.47 -5.05 -23.49
C ASP A 29 -3.67 -5.86 -22.96
N GLY A 30 -3.78 -6.03 -21.64
CA GLY A 30 -4.85 -6.77 -20.97
C GLY A 30 -4.78 -8.29 -21.19
N THR A 31 -3.79 -8.80 -21.91
CA THR A 31 -3.65 -10.24 -22.15
C THR A 31 -2.92 -10.91 -20.99
N LEU A 32 -3.57 -11.92 -20.39
CA LEU A 32 -2.96 -12.79 -19.40
C LEU A 32 -1.98 -13.75 -20.09
N ASN A 33 -0.69 -13.48 -19.95
CA ASN A 33 0.36 -14.40 -20.35
C ASN A 33 0.99 -15.05 -19.10
N LEU A 34 1.48 -16.28 -19.22
CA LEU A 34 2.12 -17.01 -18.12
C LEU A 34 3.24 -16.18 -17.45
N LYS A 35 4.00 -15.42 -18.24
CA LYS A 35 5.04 -14.52 -17.71
C LYS A 35 4.47 -13.43 -16.81
N LYS A 36 3.35 -12.82 -17.19
CA LYS A 36 2.66 -11.79 -16.39
C LYS A 36 2.06 -12.38 -15.12
N ALA A 37 1.50 -13.58 -15.20
CA ALA A 37 0.97 -14.28 -14.04
C ALA A 37 2.08 -14.63 -13.03
N LEU A 38 3.22 -15.16 -13.49
CA LEU A 38 4.38 -15.43 -12.64
C LEU A 38 4.96 -14.17 -12.04
N LEU A 39 4.99 -13.07 -12.78
CA LEU A 39 5.45 -11.77 -12.29
C LEU A 39 4.50 -11.23 -11.21
N ALA A 40 3.19 -11.32 -11.42
CA ALA A 40 2.19 -10.92 -10.43
C ALA A 40 2.27 -11.75 -9.15
N LEU A 41 2.49 -13.07 -9.28
CA LEU A 41 2.72 -13.96 -8.14
C LEU A 41 4.02 -13.59 -7.39
N GLY A 42 5.09 -13.31 -8.11
CA GLY A 42 6.37 -12.87 -7.52
C GLY A 42 6.24 -11.55 -6.76
N ILE A 43 5.54 -10.57 -7.36
CA ILE A 43 5.22 -9.29 -6.71
C ILE A 43 4.37 -9.54 -5.46
N GLY A 44 3.31 -10.33 -5.59
CA GLY A 44 2.40 -10.66 -4.49
C GLY A 44 3.11 -11.34 -3.34
N PHE A 45 3.94 -12.34 -3.62
CA PHE A 45 4.72 -13.06 -2.63
C PHE A 45 5.73 -12.15 -1.92
N GLY A 46 6.55 -11.41 -2.68
CA GLY A 46 7.58 -10.53 -2.12
C GLY A 46 7.00 -9.41 -1.26
N ILE A 47 5.94 -8.77 -1.76
CA ILE A 47 5.25 -7.68 -1.02
C ILE A 47 4.48 -8.23 0.17
N GLY A 48 3.82 -9.39 0.04
CA GLY A 48 3.10 -10.02 1.14
C GLY A 48 4.05 -10.45 2.28
N LEU A 49 5.24 -10.93 1.94
CA LEU A 49 6.28 -11.26 2.91
C LEU A 49 6.79 -9.99 3.63
N TYR A 50 7.02 -8.92 2.88
CA TYR A 50 7.36 -7.61 3.45
C TYR A 50 6.25 -7.07 4.36
N ASP A 51 4.99 -7.17 3.95
CA ASP A 51 3.83 -6.71 4.71
C ASP A 51 3.69 -7.46 6.05
N GLY A 52 3.88 -8.77 6.03
CA GLY A 52 3.84 -9.60 7.24
C GLY A 52 4.98 -9.33 8.22
N MET A 53 6.15 -8.88 7.73
CA MET A 53 7.33 -8.63 8.58
C MET A 53 7.43 -7.18 9.05
N VAL A 54 7.12 -6.21 8.19
CA VAL A 54 7.36 -4.79 8.42
C VAL A 54 6.07 -3.97 8.36
N GLY A 55 5.21 -4.19 7.38
CA GLY A 55 3.89 -3.59 7.19
C GLY A 55 3.89 -2.17 6.60
N PRO A 56 4.56 -1.16 7.19
CA PRO A 56 4.47 0.22 6.72
C PRO A 56 4.98 0.41 5.29
N GLY A 57 4.18 1.10 4.45
CA GLY A 57 4.57 1.44 3.07
C GLY A 57 4.24 0.38 2.02
N THR A 58 3.72 -0.79 2.39
CA THR A 58 3.37 -1.90 1.50
C THR A 58 2.56 -1.47 0.29
N GLY A 59 1.52 -0.65 0.49
CA GLY A 59 0.69 -0.14 -0.60
C GLY A 59 1.48 0.68 -1.63
N THR A 60 2.43 1.48 -1.17
CA THR A 60 3.30 2.28 -2.05
C THR A 60 4.24 1.38 -2.86
N PHE A 61 4.87 0.40 -2.21
CA PHE A 61 5.73 -0.57 -2.90
C PHE A 61 4.94 -1.40 -3.92
N ALA A 62 3.71 -1.82 -3.58
CA ALA A 62 2.83 -2.52 -4.49
C ALA A 62 2.50 -1.68 -5.73
N ILE A 63 2.11 -0.41 -5.56
CA ILE A 63 1.82 0.49 -6.68
C ILE A 63 3.06 0.67 -7.55
N ILE A 64 4.24 0.89 -6.96
CA ILE A 64 5.50 1.04 -7.70
C ILE A 64 5.83 -0.24 -8.47
N ALA A 65 5.71 -1.41 -7.86
CA ALA A 65 5.99 -2.69 -8.49
C ALA A 65 5.04 -2.95 -9.67
N PHE A 66 3.74 -2.80 -9.48
CA PHE A 66 2.75 -2.97 -10.55
C PHE A 66 2.93 -1.97 -11.69
N THR A 67 3.22 -0.71 -11.39
CA THR A 67 3.46 0.31 -12.41
C THR A 67 4.77 0.08 -13.16
N SER A 68 5.84 -0.31 -12.45
CA SER A 68 7.18 -0.40 -13.03
C SER A 68 7.44 -1.70 -13.76
N LEU A 69 6.93 -2.82 -13.22
CA LEU A 69 7.22 -4.17 -13.73
C LEU A 69 6.12 -4.67 -14.67
N MET A 70 4.87 -4.30 -14.41
CA MET A 70 3.73 -4.73 -15.23
C MET A 70 3.23 -3.65 -16.20
N GLY A 71 3.70 -2.40 -16.07
CA GLY A 71 3.31 -1.31 -16.96
C GLY A 71 1.90 -0.79 -16.73
N PHE A 72 1.29 -1.08 -15.56
CA PHE A 72 -0.05 -0.58 -15.23
C PHE A 72 -0.04 0.92 -14.99
N ASP A 73 -1.13 1.59 -15.38
CA ASP A 73 -1.39 2.96 -14.97
C ASP A 73 -1.59 3.05 -13.45
N LEU A 74 -1.47 4.25 -12.90
CA LEU A 74 -1.53 4.48 -11.45
C LEU A 74 -2.86 4.00 -10.82
N ARG A 75 -3.98 4.12 -11.55
CA ARG A 75 -5.29 3.71 -11.08
C ARG A 75 -5.40 2.19 -10.98
N THR A 76 -5.00 1.49 -12.04
CA THR A 76 -4.97 0.02 -12.10
C THR A 76 -3.99 -0.56 -11.09
N ALA A 77 -2.78 0.03 -10.98
CA ALA A 77 -1.79 -0.37 -9.98
C ALA A 77 -2.31 -0.20 -8.55
N ASN A 78 -2.99 0.90 -8.24
CA ASN A 78 -3.62 1.13 -6.93
C ASN A 78 -4.74 0.12 -6.64
N GLY A 79 -5.56 -0.20 -7.65
CA GLY A 79 -6.60 -1.24 -7.52
C GLY A 79 -6.00 -2.60 -7.17
N ASN A 80 -4.97 -3.04 -7.90
CA ASN A 80 -4.27 -4.30 -7.65
C ASN A 80 -3.56 -4.31 -6.28
N ALA A 81 -2.96 -3.19 -5.88
CA ALA A 81 -2.36 -3.04 -4.55
C ALA A 81 -3.41 -3.20 -3.43
N LYS A 82 -4.65 -2.73 -3.64
CA LYS A 82 -5.75 -2.91 -2.69
C LYS A 82 -6.19 -4.38 -2.57
N VAL A 83 -6.24 -5.11 -3.69
CA VAL A 83 -6.54 -6.55 -3.69
C VAL A 83 -5.46 -7.32 -2.94
N LEU A 84 -4.19 -7.01 -3.18
CA LEU A 84 -3.06 -7.62 -2.48
C LEU A 84 -3.13 -7.35 -0.96
N ASN A 85 -3.39 -6.10 -0.57
CA ASN A 85 -3.53 -5.70 0.83
C ASN A 85 -4.73 -6.38 1.50
N LEU A 86 -5.85 -6.57 0.78
CA LEU A 86 -7.00 -7.31 1.27
C LEU A 86 -6.64 -8.75 1.60
N ALA A 87 -5.92 -9.44 0.69
CA ALA A 87 -5.49 -10.82 0.90
C ALA A 87 -4.56 -10.94 2.12
N SER A 88 -3.59 -10.03 2.26
CA SER A 88 -2.68 -9.97 3.41
C SER A 88 -3.43 -9.73 4.72
N ASN A 89 -4.39 -8.80 4.74
CA ASN A 89 -5.21 -8.51 5.93
C ASN A 89 -6.08 -9.69 6.33
N TYR A 90 -6.67 -10.43 5.38
CA TYR A 90 -7.43 -11.66 5.69
C TYR A 90 -6.54 -12.74 6.31
N ALA A 91 -5.35 -12.96 5.75
CA ALA A 91 -4.40 -13.92 6.29
C ALA A 91 -3.97 -13.55 7.72
N SER A 92 -3.67 -12.27 7.95
CA SER A 92 -3.33 -11.74 9.28
C SER A 92 -4.48 -11.87 10.27
N LEU A 93 -5.69 -11.50 9.86
CA LEU A 93 -6.89 -11.62 10.71
C LEU A 93 -7.14 -13.07 11.13
N PHE A 94 -7.03 -14.02 10.18
CA PHE A 94 -7.17 -15.44 10.47
C PHE A 94 -6.13 -15.92 11.50
N THR A 95 -4.88 -15.52 11.31
CA THR A 95 -3.78 -15.85 12.23
C THR A 95 -4.01 -15.31 13.64
N TYR A 96 -4.40 -14.03 13.77
CA TYR A 96 -4.64 -13.41 15.07
C TYR A 96 -5.91 -13.96 15.76
N LEU A 97 -6.96 -14.28 15.00
CA LEU A 97 -8.17 -14.92 15.54
C LEU A 97 -7.86 -16.32 16.08
N SER A 98 -7.12 -17.12 15.32
CA SER A 98 -6.74 -18.49 15.76
C SER A 98 -5.81 -18.48 16.97
N SER A 99 -5.01 -17.42 17.13
CA SER A 99 -4.13 -17.23 18.29
C SER A 99 -4.81 -16.61 19.50
N GLY A 100 -6.09 -16.24 19.42
CA GLY A 100 -6.85 -15.62 20.52
C GLY A 100 -6.39 -14.23 20.93
N LEU A 101 -5.62 -13.54 20.07
CA LEU A 101 -5.01 -12.24 20.35
C LEU A 101 -5.91 -11.04 20.02
N VAL A 102 -7.11 -11.27 19.49
CA VAL A 102 -8.03 -10.21 19.07
C VAL A 102 -8.87 -9.72 20.24
N VAL A 103 -8.72 -8.45 20.58
CA VAL A 103 -9.52 -7.75 21.57
C VAL A 103 -10.77 -7.16 20.90
N PHE A 104 -11.87 -7.90 20.87
CA PHE A 104 -13.10 -7.54 20.15
C PHE A 104 -13.70 -6.17 20.52
N PRO A 105 -13.75 -5.74 21.81
CA PRO A 105 -14.29 -4.42 22.18
C PRO A 105 -13.54 -3.25 21.54
N VAL A 106 -12.28 -3.41 21.19
CA VAL A 106 -11.47 -2.40 20.50
C VAL A 106 -11.49 -2.64 18.99
N GLY A 107 -11.38 -3.89 18.57
CA GLY A 107 -11.29 -4.27 17.16
C GLY A 107 -12.52 -3.89 16.34
N ILE A 108 -13.74 -4.09 16.89
CA ILE A 108 -14.98 -3.81 16.18
C ILE A 108 -15.17 -2.30 15.87
N PRO A 109 -15.06 -1.37 16.82
CA PRO A 109 -15.13 0.07 16.52
C PRO A 109 -14.07 0.52 15.54
N CYS A 110 -12.83 0.01 15.67
CA CYS A 110 -11.74 0.31 14.73
C CYS A 110 -12.05 -0.18 13.32
N ALA A 111 -12.63 -1.39 13.17
CA ALA A 111 -13.01 -1.93 11.87
C ALA A 111 -14.11 -1.08 11.20
N ILE A 112 -15.13 -0.67 11.94
CA ILE A 112 -16.20 0.19 11.45
C ILE A 112 -15.64 1.54 10.98
N SER A 113 -14.80 2.18 11.79
CA SER A 113 -14.17 3.46 11.46
C SER A 113 -13.28 3.35 10.22
N ASN A 114 -12.55 2.24 10.09
CA ASN A 114 -11.71 1.96 8.93
C ASN A 114 -12.54 1.77 7.66
N ILE A 115 -13.64 1.03 7.72
CA ILE A 115 -14.55 0.83 6.57
C ILE A 115 -15.10 2.18 6.11
N VAL A 116 -15.62 3.00 7.01
CA VAL A 116 -16.16 4.33 6.68
C VAL A 116 -15.09 5.23 6.08
N GLY A 117 -13.92 5.32 6.70
CA GLY A 117 -12.79 6.11 6.19
C GLY A 117 -12.31 5.65 4.82
N ASN A 118 -12.28 4.34 4.59
CA ASN A 118 -11.86 3.77 3.31
C ASN A 118 -12.87 4.05 2.18
N ILE A 119 -14.17 3.95 2.46
CA ILE A 119 -15.23 4.29 1.49
C ILE A 119 -15.12 5.77 1.08
N ILE A 120 -14.99 6.66 2.06
CA ILE A 120 -14.85 8.10 1.80
C ILE A 120 -13.56 8.37 1.02
N GLY A 121 -12.43 7.85 1.47
CA GLY A 121 -11.12 8.06 0.84
C GLY A 121 -11.04 7.51 -0.58
N SER A 122 -11.56 6.31 -0.82
CA SER A 122 -11.58 5.71 -2.15
C SER A 122 -12.47 6.47 -3.12
N HIS A 123 -13.63 6.96 -2.66
CA HIS A 123 -14.52 7.78 -3.49
C HIS A 123 -13.85 9.09 -3.93
N PHE A 124 -13.14 9.77 -3.03
CA PHE A 124 -12.36 10.96 -3.36
C PHE A 124 -11.21 10.65 -4.32
N ALA A 125 -10.49 9.55 -4.10
CA ALA A 125 -9.40 9.13 -4.96
C ALA A 125 -9.85 8.81 -6.38
N LEU A 126 -10.98 8.12 -6.55
CA LEU A 126 -11.54 7.79 -7.86
C LEU A 126 -12.04 9.04 -8.61
N ARG A 127 -12.68 9.98 -7.90
CA ARG A 127 -13.20 11.21 -8.53
C ARG A 127 -12.10 12.20 -8.91
N LYS A 128 -11.09 12.38 -8.08
CA LYS A 128 -10.06 13.43 -8.26
C LYS A 128 -8.75 12.92 -8.89
N GLY A 129 -8.58 11.60 -8.99
CA GLY A 129 -7.45 10.96 -9.66
C GLY A 129 -6.08 11.27 -9.06
N ALA A 130 -5.02 11.11 -9.88
CA ALA A 130 -3.63 11.26 -9.47
C ALA A 130 -3.29 12.64 -8.90
N LYS A 131 -3.98 13.70 -9.34
CA LYS A 131 -3.78 15.08 -8.84
C LYS A 131 -4.09 15.23 -7.35
N PHE A 132 -5.01 14.42 -6.82
CA PHE A 132 -5.36 14.44 -5.40
C PHE A 132 -4.55 13.43 -4.57
N ILE A 133 -4.26 12.28 -5.15
CA ILE A 133 -3.52 11.21 -4.46
C ILE A 133 -2.10 11.66 -4.12
N ARG A 134 -1.40 12.30 -5.06
CA ARG A 134 0.00 12.76 -4.87
C ARG A 134 0.19 13.70 -3.68
N PRO A 135 -0.55 14.81 -3.54
CA PRO A 135 -0.37 15.70 -2.39
C PRO A 135 -0.79 15.04 -1.07
N MET A 136 -1.82 14.18 -1.06
CA MET A 136 -2.20 13.43 0.14
C MET A 136 -1.09 12.48 0.60
N MET A 137 -0.43 11.78 -0.33
CA MET A 137 0.72 10.94 -0.01
C MET A 137 1.87 11.76 0.60
N LEU A 138 2.13 12.95 0.07
CA LEU A 138 3.17 13.84 0.61
C LEU A 138 2.81 14.34 2.01
N VAL A 139 1.56 14.73 2.26
CA VAL A 139 1.11 15.16 3.58
C VAL A 139 1.28 14.04 4.62
N VAL A 140 0.81 12.82 4.30
CA VAL A 140 0.98 11.66 5.19
C VAL A 140 2.45 11.36 5.44
N LEU A 141 3.29 11.45 4.40
CA LEU A 141 4.73 11.24 4.52
C LEU A 141 5.38 12.28 5.45
N VAL A 142 5.04 13.55 5.30
CA VAL A 142 5.56 14.65 6.16
C VAL A 142 5.13 14.45 7.61
N LEU A 143 3.85 14.07 7.85
CA LEU A 143 3.35 13.79 9.19
C LEU A 143 4.06 12.58 9.83
N LEU A 144 4.30 11.51 9.06
CA LEU A 144 5.03 10.34 9.53
C LEU A 144 6.49 10.66 9.85
N LEU A 145 7.16 11.43 8.99
CA LEU A 145 8.53 11.89 9.24
C LEU A 145 8.61 12.81 10.46
N GLY A 146 7.64 13.73 10.62
CA GLY A 146 7.55 14.61 11.78
C GLY A 146 7.37 13.82 13.09
N LYS A 147 6.48 12.82 13.07
CA LYS A 147 6.32 11.93 14.22
C LYS A 147 7.59 11.14 14.53
N LEU A 148 8.24 10.60 13.50
CA LEU A 148 9.49 9.85 13.67
C LEU A 148 10.58 10.70 14.30
N ILE A 149 10.71 11.96 13.89
CA ILE A 149 11.70 12.89 14.49
C ILE A 149 11.36 13.17 15.95
N THR A 150 10.09 13.36 16.29
CA THR A 150 9.65 13.59 17.68
C THR A 150 9.81 12.35 18.57
N ASP A 151 9.70 11.15 18.02
CA ASP A 151 9.90 9.90 18.77
C ASP A 151 11.41 9.55 18.95
N MET A 152 12.29 10.21 18.20
CA MET A 152 13.75 10.03 18.28
C MET A 152 14.45 11.10 19.15
N LEU A 153 13.78 12.19 19.50
CA LEU A 153 14.26 13.26 20.39
C LEU A 153 13.79 13.05 21.83
#